data_e5a93f4e33e36cb6e6bd0b47d6f42b57
#
_entry.id   e5a93f4e33e36cb6e6bd0b47d6f42b57
#
_cell.length_a   1.000
_cell.length_b   1.000
_cell.length_c   1.000
_cell.angle_alpha   90.00
_cell.angle_beta   90.00
_cell.angle_gamma   90.00
#
_symmetry.space_group_name_H-M   'P 1'
#
loop_
_entity.id
_entity.type
_entity.pdbx_description
1 polymer ?
#
loop_
_entity_poly.entity_id
_entity_poly.type
_entity_poly.pdbx_seq_one_letter_code
_entity_poly.pdbx_strand_id
1 'polypeptide(L)'
;MLNTIFSIDLLFLIPELFFIFSIIVILVYGIFISNKYTLLNNKKYNTPIITSIVNNLTIFSFVILIILYYLNLNNFRILFLGQYTIAYYTQIGKILILFIAILCSLTFNNYLKNNQINNYEYLTLIQVSILSICLLLNTNDLLHYYVVIELQSLCFYAITALKKNNIYSSEAGLKYFILGSVISGLLLLGIALLYGMTGLTNLKELSIFLLTTKYNKLIIFSFVLIYVSLLFKLTVVPFNVWAPDVYEGTPSIITLFFNSVPKFSLLVILIKFLDIVFYNFIEIWQILMIINIILSLVVATFNAFKQYKIKRFLIFSSMTHIGYILLGITTGTIEGIQSIFVYFIIYVISILNIWSIYIYFNNKIKYLSDLSYIYKYNKTLGMSFIITMFSMA
;
A
#
# COMPACT_ATOMS: atom_id res chain seq x y z
N MET A 1 -28.53 20.72 16.77
CA MET A 1 -27.17 20.38 17.28
C MET A 1 -26.49 19.28 16.45
N LEU A 2 -27.07 18.09 16.28
CA LEU A 2 -26.44 17.03 15.45
C LEU A 2 -26.18 17.45 14.01
N ASN A 3 -27.12 18.13 13.34
CA ASN A 3 -26.95 18.58 11.95
C ASN A 3 -25.86 19.65 11.80
N THR A 4 -25.62 20.48 12.80
CA THR A 4 -24.55 21.49 12.78
C THR A 4 -23.17 20.86 13.00
N ILE A 5 -23.06 19.84 13.85
CA ILE A 5 -21.85 19.07 14.06
C ILE A 5 -21.49 18.32 12.77
N PHE A 6 -22.44 17.64 12.16
CA PHE A 6 -22.24 16.89 10.91
C PHE A 6 -21.81 17.79 9.75
N SER A 7 -22.38 18.98 9.61
CA SER A 7 -21.98 19.93 8.57
C SER A 7 -20.56 20.46 8.77
N ILE A 8 -20.13 20.66 10.01
CA ILE A 8 -18.75 21.06 10.33
C ILE A 8 -17.78 19.92 10.04
N ASP A 9 -18.12 18.68 10.39
CA ASP A 9 -17.29 17.51 10.11
C ASP A 9 -17.06 17.32 8.61
N LEU A 10 -18.07 17.55 7.78
CA LEU A 10 -17.96 17.50 6.32
C LEU A 10 -16.97 18.54 5.75
N LEU A 11 -16.90 19.74 6.35
CA LEU A 11 -15.95 20.78 5.91
C LEU A 11 -14.49 20.32 6.08
N PHE A 12 -14.18 19.55 7.11
CA PHE A 12 -12.83 19.03 7.31
C PHE A 12 -12.48 17.87 6.39
N LEU A 13 -13.48 17.24 5.77
CA LEU A 13 -13.30 16.18 4.76
C LEU A 13 -13.28 16.71 3.31
N ILE A 14 -13.19 18.02 3.11
CA ILE A 14 -13.09 18.61 1.76
C ILE A 14 -12.02 17.93 0.89
N PRO A 15 -10.79 17.63 1.36
CA PRO A 15 -9.79 16.95 0.53
C PRO A 15 -10.26 15.57 0.07
N GLU A 16 -10.84 14.76 0.95
CA GLU A 16 -11.35 13.43 0.63
C GLU A 16 -12.56 13.50 -0.35
N LEU A 17 -13.46 14.45 -0.14
CA LEU A 17 -14.59 14.69 -1.05
C LEU A 17 -14.10 15.15 -2.44
N PHE A 18 -13.12 16.05 -2.50
CA PHE A 18 -12.48 16.42 -3.76
C PHE A 18 -11.85 15.21 -4.43
N PHE A 19 -11.21 14.32 -3.67
CA PHE A 19 -10.60 13.12 -4.22
C PHE A 19 -11.65 12.19 -4.88
N ILE A 20 -12.76 11.93 -4.18
CA ILE A 20 -13.88 11.13 -4.72
C ILE A 20 -14.42 11.78 -6.01
N PHE A 21 -14.65 13.10 -5.98
CA PHE A 21 -15.13 13.82 -7.15
C PHE A 21 -14.15 13.73 -8.34
N SER A 22 -12.86 13.87 -8.09
CA SER A 22 -11.83 13.75 -9.14
C SER A 22 -11.80 12.37 -9.77
N ILE A 23 -11.99 11.30 -8.99
CA ILE A 23 -12.06 9.92 -9.50
C ILE A 23 -13.24 9.76 -10.44
N ILE A 24 -14.42 10.25 -10.04
CA ILE A 24 -15.64 10.17 -10.85
C ILE A 24 -15.47 10.93 -12.18
N VAL A 25 -14.93 12.15 -12.12
CA VAL A 25 -14.69 12.99 -13.30
C VAL A 25 -13.72 12.31 -14.27
N ILE A 26 -12.61 11.75 -13.76
CA ILE A 26 -11.59 11.08 -14.59
C ILE A 26 -12.15 9.80 -15.21
N LEU A 27 -12.97 9.05 -14.49
CA LEU A 27 -13.62 7.85 -15.00
C LEU A 27 -14.58 8.20 -16.14
N VAL A 28 -15.47 9.17 -15.93
CA VAL A 28 -16.44 9.62 -16.94
C VAL A 28 -15.73 10.18 -18.17
N TYR A 29 -14.69 11.00 -17.97
CA TYR A 29 -13.86 11.53 -19.05
C TYR A 29 -13.20 10.41 -19.89
N GLY A 30 -12.66 9.37 -19.22
CA GLY A 30 -12.08 8.21 -19.87
C GLY A 30 -13.08 7.45 -20.75
N ILE A 31 -14.32 7.27 -20.29
CA ILE A 31 -15.40 6.63 -21.06
C ILE A 31 -15.75 7.45 -22.32
N PHE A 32 -15.96 8.76 -22.18
CA PHE A 32 -16.32 9.61 -23.31
C PHE A 32 -15.25 9.63 -24.40
N ILE A 33 -13.99 9.73 -24.01
CA ILE A 33 -12.90 9.75 -24.97
C ILE A 33 -12.71 8.38 -25.63
N SER A 34 -12.79 7.28 -24.88
CA SER A 34 -12.64 5.94 -25.44
C SER A 34 -13.70 5.67 -26.51
N ASN A 35 -14.96 6.05 -26.28
CA ASN A 35 -16.05 5.90 -27.23
C ASN A 35 -15.85 6.75 -28.48
N LYS A 36 -15.37 7.98 -28.36
CA LYS A 36 -15.11 8.86 -29.52
C LYS A 36 -14.04 8.28 -30.46
N TYR A 37 -12.98 7.69 -29.90
CA TYR A 37 -11.92 7.09 -30.73
C TYR A 37 -12.32 5.75 -31.35
N THR A 38 -13.20 4.97 -30.74
CA THR A 38 -13.74 3.73 -31.35
C THR A 38 -14.66 4.03 -32.52
N LEU A 39 -15.42 5.12 -32.48
CA LEU A 39 -16.31 5.57 -33.57
C LEU A 39 -15.57 6.18 -34.77
N LEU A 40 -14.45 6.86 -34.53
CA LEU A 40 -13.70 7.55 -35.57
C LEU A 40 -12.76 6.65 -36.36
N ASN A 41 -12.31 5.52 -35.79
CA ASN A 41 -11.36 4.61 -36.42
C ASN A 41 -11.92 3.19 -36.43
N ASN A 42 -12.39 2.73 -37.63
CA ASN A 42 -12.72 1.31 -37.86
C ASN A 42 -11.52 0.36 -37.77
N LYS A 43 -10.34 0.85 -37.42
CA LYS A 43 -9.15 0.05 -37.09
C LYS A 43 -8.93 0.14 -35.57
N LYS A 44 -8.74 -0.99 -34.92
CA LYS A 44 -8.25 -1.12 -33.54
C LYS A 44 -6.89 -0.44 -33.36
N TYR A 45 -6.84 0.88 -33.45
CA TYR A 45 -5.64 1.61 -33.07
C TYR A 45 -5.59 1.67 -31.54
N ASN A 46 -4.60 1.02 -31.02
CA ASN A 46 -4.13 1.22 -29.65
C ASN A 46 -3.98 2.72 -29.38
N THR A 47 -4.73 3.25 -28.45
CA THR A 47 -4.77 4.68 -28.14
C THR A 47 -3.86 5.02 -26.94
N PRO A 48 -2.52 4.99 -27.09
CA PRO A 48 -1.60 5.33 -26.00
C PRO A 48 -1.76 6.80 -25.54
N ILE A 49 -2.43 7.62 -26.36
CA ILE A 49 -2.70 9.03 -26.10
C ILE A 49 -3.72 9.19 -24.96
N ILE A 50 -4.78 8.37 -24.93
CA ILE A 50 -5.82 8.47 -23.89
C ILE A 50 -5.25 8.18 -22.52
N THR A 51 -4.49 7.11 -22.39
CA THR A 51 -3.89 6.73 -21.11
C THR A 51 -2.90 7.77 -20.59
N SER A 52 -2.15 8.45 -21.49
CA SER A 52 -1.24 9.52 -21.09
C SER A 52 -1.95 10.78 -20.61
N ILE A 53 -3.07 11.16 -21.25
CA ILE A 53 -3.88 12.31 -20.83
C ILE A 53 -4.52 12.01 -19.46
N VAL A 54 -5.13 10.84 -19.32
CA VAL A 54 -5.73 10.41 -18.04
C VAL A 54 -4.68 10.39 -16.94
N ASN A 55 -3.46 9.88 -17.20
CA ASN A 55 -2.38 9.89 -16.23
C ASN A 55 -1.93 11.30 -15.83
N ASN A 56 -1.88 12.24 -16.77
CA ASN A 56 -1.57 13.63 -16.42
C ASN A 56 -2.67 14.27 -15.55
N LEU A 57 -3.95 13.96 -15.81
CA LEU A 57 -5.07 14.39 -14.98
C LEU A 57 -5.01 13.77 -13.56
N THR A 58 -4.60 12.50 -13.44
CA THR A 58 -4.39 11.88 -12.13
C THR A 58 -3.27 12.55 -11.34
N ILE A 59 -2.14 12.85 -11.99
CA ILE A 59 -1.04 13.59 -11.37
C ILE A 59 -1.51 14.97 -10.90
N PHE A 60 -2.26 15.68 -11.75
CA PHE A 60 -2.79 17.00 -11.40
C PHE A 60 -3.74 16.94 -10.20
N SER A 61 -4.62 15.93 -10.13
CA SER A 61 -5.49 15.72 -8.96
C SER A 61 -4.70 15.47 -7.68
N PHE A 62 -3.60 14.69 -7.75
CA PHE A 62 -2.72 14.44 -6.58
C PHE A 62 -2.01 15.71 -6.11
N VAL A 63 -1.56 16.57 -7.03
CA VAL A 63 -0.95 17.86 -6.67
C VAL A 63 -1.94 18.76 -5.94
N ILE A 64 -3.18 18.88 -6.43
CA ILE A 64 -4.22 19.66 -5.73
C ILE A 64 -4.48 19.09 -4.33
N LEU A 65 -4.57 17.76 -4.21
CA LEU A 65 -4.77 17.10 -2.91
C LEU A 65 -3.64 17.38 -1.92
N ILE A 66 -2.39 17.40 -2.37
CA ILE A 66 -1.26 17.78 -1.53
C ILE A 66 -1.44 19.20 -0.98
N ILE A 67 -1.84 20.14 -1.83
CA ILE A 67 -2.11 21.54 -1.40
C ILE A 67 -3.24 21.57 -0.38
N LEU A 68 -4.35 20.86 -0.61
CA LEU A 68 -5.49 20.83 0.31
C LEU A 68 -5.12 20.20 1.67
N TYR A 69 -4.34 19.13 1.69
CA TYR A 69 -3.85 18.53 2.93
C TYR A 69 -2.84 19.43 3.65
N TYR A 70 -2.01 20.15 2.92
CA TYR A 70 -1.07 21.13 3.50
C TYR A 70 -1.81 22.29 4.19
N LEU A 71 -2.86 22.82 3.59
CA LEU A 71 -3.69 23.86 4.18
C LEU A 71 -4.39 23.39 5.48
N ASN A 72 -4.64 22.10 5.59
CA ASN A 72 -5.30 21.50 6.76
C ASN A 72 -4.31 20.91 7.80
N LEU A 73 -3.00 21.14 7.67
CA LEU A 73 -1.98 20.52 8.54
C LEU A 73 -2.18 20.77 10.03
N ASN A 74 -2.52 22.00 10.41
CA ASN A 74 -2.58 22.42 11.81
C ASN A 74 -3.93 22.14 12.48
N ASN A 75 -4.87 21.52 11.77
CA ASN A 75 -6.20 21.25 12.27
C ASN A 75 -6.22 19.88 12.97
N PHE A 76 -6.20 19.86 14.31
CA PHE A 76 -6.54 18.66 15.06
C PHE A 76 -8.06 18.60 15.26
N ARG A 77 -8.69 17.54 14.77
CA ARG A 77 -10.13 17.32 14.90
C ARG A 77 -10.46 15.85 15.06
N ILE A 78 -11.47 15.61 15.87
CA ILE A 78 -12.10 14.31 16.06
C ILE A 78 -13.47 14.42 15.36
N LEU A 79 -13.69 13.61 14.33
CA LEU A 79 -14.87 13.64 13.49
C LEU A 79 -15.74 12.42 13.75
N PHE A 80 -17.04 12.55 13.47
CA PHE A 80 -18.02 11.45 13.55
C PHE A 80 -17.94 10.69 14.87
N LEU A 81 -18.11 11.39 15.99
CA LEU A 81 -18.10 10.77 17.32
C LEU A 81 -16.83 9.93 17.63
N GLY A 82 -15.68 10.33 17.09
CA GLY A 82 -14.42 9.65 17.37
C GLY A 82 -14.01 8.57 16.37
N GLN A 83 -14.81 8.31 15.33
CA GLN A 83 -14.51 7.29 14.32
C GLN A 83 -13.33 7.66 13.42
N TYR A 84 -13.14 8.97 13.17
CA TYR A 84 -12.04 9.52 12.39
C TYR A 84 -11.26 10.56 13.16
N THR A 85 -9.95 10.57 13.03
CA THR A 85 -9.08 11.61 13.59
C THR A 85 -8.24 12.24 12.51
N ILE A 86 -8.35 13.57 12.41
CA ILE A 86 -7.44 14.39 11.64
C ILE A 86 -6.38 14.90 12.61
N ALA A 87 -5.14 14.50 12.40
CA ALA A 87 -4.01 14.92 13.22
C ALA A 87 -2.83 15.31 12.33
N TYR A 88 -1.90 16.06 12.84
CA TYR A 88 -0.71 16.49 12.11
C TYR A 88 0.03 15.33 11.43
N TYR A 89 0.28 14.25 12.17
CA TYR A 89 0.97 13.07 11.63
C TYR A 89 0.17 12.34 10.52
N THR A 90 -1.19 12.34 10.60
CA THR A 90 -2.02 11.72 9.54
C THR A 90 -1.99 12.54 8.27
N GLN A 91 -1.97 13.86 8.37
CA GLN A 91 -1.89 14.75 7.19
C GLN A 91 -0.53 14.67 6.52
N ILE A 92 0.57 14.65 7.28
CA ILE A 92 1.92 14.42 6.73
C ILE A 92 2.00 13.06 6.04
N GLY A 93 1.45 12.02 6.66
CA GLY A 93 1.39 10.70 6.06
C GLY A 93 0.68 10.68 4.72
N LYS A 94 -0.45 11.38 4.57
CA LYS A 94 -1.18 11.51 3.31
C LYS A 94 -0.39 12.27 2.26
N ILE A 95 0.26 13.37 2.62
CA ILE A 95 1.12 14.14 1.72
C ILE A 95 2.25 13.26 1.21
N LEU A 96 2.89 12.48 2.09
CA LEU A 96 3.96 11.56 1.72
C LEU A 96 3.47 10.48 0.75
N ILE A 97 2.31 9.86 1.02
CA ILE A 97 1.69 8.86 0.14
C ILE A 97 1.41 9.43 -1.25
N LEU A 98 0.80 10.62 -1.32
CA LEU A 98 0.51 11.27 -2.59
C LEU A 98 1.77 11.64 -3.36
N PHE A 99 2.82 12.07 -2.68
CA PHE A 99 4.11 12.34 -3.30
C PHE A 99 4.72 11.07 -3.93
N ILE A 100 4.72 9.95 -3.20
CA ILE A 100 5.17 8.65 -3.71
C ILE A 100 4.29 8.23 -4.90
N ALA A 101 2.98 8.41 -4.83
CA ALA A 101 2.04 8.08 -5.89
C ALA A 101 2.29 8.91 -7.17
N ILE A 102 2.67 10.19 -7.04
CA ILE A 102 3.09 11.03 -8.18
C ILE A 102 4.35 10.44 -8.81
N LEU A 103 5.37 10.10 -8.02
CA LEU A 103 6.61 9.50 -8.55
C LEU A 103 6.34 8.16 -9.27
N CYS A 104 5.47 7.32 -8.73
CA CYS A 104 5.02 6.10 -9.41
C CYS A 104 4.31 6.42 -10.74
N SER A 105 3.39 7.39 -10.75
CA SER A 105 2.60 7.75 -11.93
C SER A 105 3.45 8.35 -13.06
N LEU A 106 4.53 9.05 -12.73
CA LEU A 106 5.49 9.54 -13.73
C LEU A 106 6.17 8.39 -14.51
N THR A 107 6.43 7.26 -13.86
CA THR A 107 7.01 6.08 -14.53
C THR A 107 5.99 5.36 -15.42
N PHE A 108 4.68 5.54 -15.20
CA PHE A 108 3.60 4.86 -15.92
C PHE A 108 3.51 5.25 -17.40
N ASN A 109 3.68 6.53 -17.73
CA ASN A 109 3.48 7.03 -19.08
C ASN A 109 4.31 6.28 -20.14
N ASN A 110 5.59 6.05 -19.87
CA ASN A 110 6.49 5.37 -20.80
C ASN A 110 6.20 3.88 -20.93
N TYR A 111 5.89 3.24 -19.80
CA TYR A 111 5.60 1.81 -19.78
C TYR A 111 4.27 1.47 -20.44
N LEU A 112 3.22 2.26 -20.20
CA LEU A 112 1.90 2.05 -20.81
C LEU A 112 1.97 2.15 -22.33
N LYS A 113 2.74 3.11 -22.86
CA LYS A 113 3.00 3.25 -24.30
C LYS A 113 3.71 2.03 -24.88
N ASN A 114 4.79 1.58 -24.23
CA ASN A 114 5.63 0.50 -24.73
C ASN A 114 4.95 -0.89 -24.68
N ASN A 115 4.09 -1.13 -23.69
CA ASN A 115 3.41 -2.42 -23.51
C ASN A 115 1.99 -2.44 -24.06
N GLN A 116 1.55 -1.40 -24.74
CA GLN A 116 0.22 -1.31 -25.33
C GLN A 116 -0.94 -1.59 -24.34
N ILE A 117 -0.75 -1.21 -23.08
CA ILE A 117 -1.79 -1.32 -22.06
C ILE A 117 -2.64 -0.06 -22.15
N ASN A 118 -3.78 -0.16 -22.85
CA ASN A 118 -4.62 0.99 -23.15
C ASN A 118 -5.85 1.12 -22.25
N ASN A 119 -5.80 0.57 -21.05
CA ASN A 119 -6.92 0.60 -20.12
C ASN A 119 -6.79 1.82 -19.20
N TYR A 120 -7.61 2.87 -19.43
CA TYR A 120 -7.71 4.03 -18.52
C TYR A 120 -8.27 3.62 -17.14
N GLU A 121 -9.06 2.55 -17.07
CA GLU A 121 -9.63 1.96 -15.86
C GLU A 121 -8.55 1.61 -14.81
N TYR A 122 -7.35 1.26 -15.27
CA TYR A 122 -6.22 1.00 -14.41
C TYR A 122 -5.85 2.19 -13.52
N LEU A 123 -5.83 3.39 -14.11
CA LEU A 123 -5.47 4.62 -13.39
C LEU A 123 -6.55 5.01 -12.38
N THR A 124 -7.82 4.79 -12.71
CA THR A 124 -8.91 5.04 -11.77
C THR A 124 -8.89 4.06 -10.59
N LEU A 125 -8.57 2.77 -10.81
CA LEU A 125 -8.40 1.80 -9.73
C LEU A 125 -7.22 2.15 -8.81
N ILE A 126 -6.12 2.67 -9.36
CA ILE A 126 -5.01 3.19 -8.55
C ILE A 126 -5.48 4.37 -7.69
N GLN A 127 -6.23 5.32 -8.26
CA GLN A 127 -6.76 6.44 -7.48
C GLN A 127 -7.68 5.98 -6.35
N VAL A 128 -8.59 5.03 -6.60
CA VAL A 128 -9.47 4.46 -5.56
C VAL A 128 -8.64 3.78 -4.47
N SER A 129 -7.58 3.06 -4.84
CA SER A 129 -6.69 2.44 -3.86
C SER A 129 -5.91 3.46 -3.02
N ILE A 130 -5.49 4.59 -3.60
CA ILE A 130 -4.82 5.67 -2.85
C ILE A 130 -5.81 6.39 -1.94
N LEU A 131 -7.06 6.60 -2.38
CA LEU A 131 -8.13 7.13 -1.55
C LEU A 131 -8.34 6.24 -0.32
N SER A 132 -8.45 4.92 -0.50
CA SER A 132 -8.59 3.99 0.63
C SER A 132 -7.39 4.09 1.58
N ILE A 133 -6.17 4.20 1.08
CA ILE A 133 -4.95 4.39 1.88
C ILE A 133 -5.00 5.70 2.69
N CYS A 134 -5.46 6.80 2.08
CA CYS A 134 -5.63 8.08 2.77
C CYS A 134 -6.70 8.03 3.87
N LEU A 135 -7.83 7.37 3.60
CA LEU A 135 -8.87 7.16 4.60
C LEU A 135 -8.37 6.31 5.77
N LEU A 136 -7.61 5.28 5.47
CA LEU A 136 -7.06 4.33 6.42
C LEU A 136 -6.19 5.01 7.51
N LEU A 137 -5.42 6.04 7.15
CA LEU A 137 -4.60 6.80 8.10
C LEU A 137 -5.44 7.53 9.16
N ASN A 138 -6.65 7.95 8.82
CA ASN A 138 -7.54 8.70 9.70
C ASN A 138 -8.44 7.80 10.57
N THR A 139 -8.58 6.51 10.24
CA THR A 139 -9.49 5.61 10.94
C THR A 139 -9.09 5.37 12.38
N ASN A 140 -10.09 5.40 13.29
CA ASN A 140 -9.97 5.05 14.71
C ASN A 140 -11.00 4.02 15.16
N ASP A 141 -11.74 3.44 14.22
CA ASP A 141 -12.76 2.45 14.49
C ASP A 141 -12.42 1.15 13.74
N LEU A 142 -12.54 -0.01 14.38
CA LEU A 142 -12.20 -1.31 13.81
C LEU A 142 -13.06 -1.70 12.61
N LEU A 143 -14.35 -1.33 12.59
CA LEU A 143 -15.24 -1.64 11.47
C LEU A 143 -14.90 -0.80 10.25
N HIS A 144 -14.67 0.51 10.43
CA HIS A 144 -14.20 1.39 9.35
C HIS A 144 -12.86 0.93 8.80
N TYR A 145 -11.97 0.51 9.68
CA TYR A 145 -10.69 -0.08 9.35
C TYR A 145 -10.85 -1.28 8.39
N TYR A 146 -11.74 -2.23 8.73
CA TYR A 146 -12.02 -3.39 7.88
C TYR A 146 -12.52 -2.98 6.50
N VAL A 147 -13.54 -2.11 6.44
CA VAL A 147 -14.16 -1.68 5.17
C VAL A 147 -13.14 -1.00 4.25
N VAL A 148 -12.29 -0.13 4.80
CA VAL A 148 -11.27 0.60 4.02
C VAL A 148 -10.17 -0.32 3.53
N ILE A 149 -9.74 -1.30 4.33
CA ILE A 149 -8.79 -2.34 3.89
C ILE A 149 -9.39 -3.21 2.79
N GLU A 150 -10.69 -3.54 2.86
CA GLU A 150 -11.34 -4.32 1.80
C GLU A 150 -11.46 -3.52 0.51
N LEU A 151 -11.80 -2.24 0.58
CA LEU A 151 -11.78 -1.37 -0.60
C LEU A 151 -10.41 -1.36 -1.28
N GLN A 152 -9.34 -1.29 -0.51
CA GLN A 152 -7.97 -1.36 -1.01
C GLN A 152 -7.67 -2.71 -1.66
N SER A 153 -8.04 -3.81 -1.01
CA SER A 153 -7.73 -5.17 -1.47
C SER A 153 -8.48 -5.50 -2.76
N LEU A 154 -9.74 -5.12 -2.89
CA LEU A 154 -10.54 -5.32 -4.11
C LEU A 154 -9.91 -4.59 -5.32
N CYS A 155 -9.44 -3.34 -5.13
CA CYS A 155 -8.71 -2.63 -6.17
C CYS A 155 -7.45 -3.39 -6.58
N PHE A 156 -6.70 -3.92 -5.62
CA PHE A 156 -5.46 -4.64 -5.89
C PHE A 156 -5.71 -5.96 -6.63
N TYR A 157 -6.75 -6.70 -6.31
CA TYR A 157 -7.12 -7.92 -7.04
C TYR A 157 -7.45 -7.61 -8.51
N ALA A 158 -8.20 -6.54 -8.77
CA ALA A 158 -8.51 -6.11 -10.13
C ALA A 158 -7.27 -5.66 -10.90
N ILE A 159 -6.38 -4.88 -10.27
CA ILE A 159 -5.15 -4.36 -10.89
C ILE A 159 -4.17 -5.50 -11.21
N THR A 160 -4.07 -6.54 -10.38
CA THR A 160 -3.16 -7.69 -10.63
C THR A 160 -3.57 -8.49 -11.85
N ALA A 161 -4.87 -8.67 -12.09
CA ALA A 161 -5.43 -9.42 -13.21
C ALA A 161 -5.57 -8.61 -14.51
N LEU A 162 -5.00 -7.43 -14.60
CA LEU A 162 -5.28 -6.43 -15.64
C LEU A 162 -4.92 -6.90 -17.06
N LYS A 163 -3.85 -7.67 -17.22
CA LYS A 163 -3.44 -8.24 -18.51
C LYS A 163 -4.19 -9.55 -18.78
N LYS A 164 -5.46 -9.47 -19.23
CA LYS A 164 -6.33 -10.62 -19.49
C LYS A 164 -5.73 -11.68 -20.41
N ASN A 165 -4.91 -11.27 -21.39
CA ASN A 165 -4.29 -12.17 -22.38
C ASN A 165 -3.00 -12.84 -21.87
N ASN A 166 -2.55 -12.54 -20.63
CA ASN A 166 -1.35 -13.13 -20.06
C ASN A 166 -1.73 -14.09 -18.94
N ILE A 167 -1.47 -15.38 -19.16
CA ILE A 167 -1.77 -16.46 -18.19
C ILE A 167 -1.14 -16.18 -16.82
N TYR A 168 0.10 -15.65 -16.78
CA TYR A 168 0.77 -15.31 -15.52
C TYR A 168 0.05 -14.21 -14.74
N SER A 169 -0.53 -13.20 -15.43
CA SER A 169 -1.26 -12.13 -14.76
C SER A 169 -2.61 -12.60 -14.22
N SER A 170 -3.33 -13.43 -14.97
CA SER A 170 -4.61 -14.01 -14.52
C SER A 170 -4.41 -14.99 -13.35
N GLU A 171 -3.39 -15.83 -13.41
CA GLU A 171 -3.01 -16.74 -12.30
C GLU A 171 -2.61 -15.93 -11.05
N ALA A 172 -1.80 -14.89 -11.20
CA ALA A 172 -1.42 -14.01 -10.10
C ALA A 172 -2.64 -13.35 -9.46
N GLY A 173 -3.60 -12.85 -10.26
CA GLY A 173 -4.84 -12.26 -9.78
C GLY A 173 -5.70 -13.24 -9.00
N LEU A 174 -5.86 -14.48 -9.50
CA LEU A 174 -6.61 -15.54 -8.82
C LEU A 174 -5.95 -15.95 -7.49
N LYS A 175 -4.64 -16.19 -7.48
CA LYS A 175 -3.89 -16.51 -6.25
C LYS A 175 -4.05 -15.43 -5.20
N TYR A 176 -3.93 -14.16 -5.61
CA TYR A 176 -4.04 -13.03 -4.71
C TYR A 176 -5.46 -12.88 -4.16
N PHE A 177 -6.48 -13.04 -5.00
CA PHE A 177 -7.88 -12.99 -4.59
C PHE A 177 -8.23 -14.09 -3.59
N ILE A 178 -7.90 -15.35 -3.88
CA ILE A 178 -8.25 -16.49 -3.02
C ILE A 178 -7.56 -16.35 -1.65
N LEU A 179 -6.25 -16.14 -1.63
CA LEU A 179 -5.51 -16.02 -0.37
C LEU A 179 -5.87 -14.74 0.40
N GLY A 180 -6.08 -13.65 -0.34
CA GLY A 180 -6.46 -12.37 0.26
C GLY A 180 -7.86 -12.40 0.88
N SER A 181 -8.85 -13.06 0.25
CA SER A 181 -10.21 -13.19 0.80
C SER A 181 -10.28 -14.07 2.06
N VAL A 182 -9.47 -15.12 2.13
CA VAL A 182 -9.35 -15.93 3.36
C VAL A 182 -8.80 -15.06 4.51
N ILE A 183 -7.78 -14.26 4.23
CA ILE A 183 -7.15 -13.41 5.25
C ILE A 183 -8.06 -12.26 5.69
N SER A 184 -8.85 -11.69 4.78
CA SER A 184 -9.84 -10.68 5.18
C SER A 184 -10.97 -11.27 6.01
N GLY A 185 -11.35 -12.52 5.74
CA GLY A 185 -12.25 -13.28 6.60
C GLY A 185 -11.68 -13.50 8.01
N LEU A 186 -10.39 -13.82 8.15
CA LEU A 186 -9.72 -13.93 9.45
C LEU A 186 -9.65 -12.58 10.18
N LEU A 187 -9.40 -11.48 9.44
CA LEU A 187 -9.44 -10.14 10.01
C LEU A 187 -10.81 -9.81 10.60
N LEU A 188 -11.87 -10.06 9.82
CA LEU A 188 -13.23 -9.81 10.27
C LEU A 188 -13.62 -10.68 11.46
N LEU A 189 -13.24 -11.96 11.44
CA LEU A 189 -13.45 -12.87 12.57
C LEU A 189 -12.76 -12.35 13.85
N GLY A 190 -11.50 -11.90 13.73
CA GLY A 190 -10.76 -11.30 14.85
C GLY A 190 -11.46 -10.07 15.42
N ILE A 191 -11.95 -9.16 14.56
CA ILE A 191 -12.70 -7.97 14.96
C ILE A 191 -14.03 -8.36 15.61
N ALA A 192 -14.76 -9.33 15.05
CA ALA A 192 -16.04 -9.78 15.60
C ALA A 192 -15.89 -10.42 16.99
N LEU A 193 -14.85 -11.23 17.19
CA LEU A 193 -14.56 -11.81 18.52
C LEU A 193 -14.18 -10.74 19.54
N LEU A 194 -13.37 -9.75 19.12
CA LEU A 194 -12.98 -8.65 20.01
C LEU A 194 -14.20 -7.81 20.39
N TYR A 195 -15.07 -7.49 19.43
CA TYR A 195 -16.33 -6.80 19.67
C TYR A 195 -17.28 -7.62 20.56
N GLY A 196 -17.42 -8.92 20.32
CA GLY A 196 -18.25 -9.81 21.14
C GLY A 196 -17.83 -9.87 22.63
N MET A 197 -16.55 -9.66 22.93
CA MET A 197 -16.03 -9.66 24.30
C MET A 197 -16.04 -8.27 24.96
N THR A 198 -15.93 -7.20 24.17
CA THR A 198 -15.75 -5.84 24.71
C THR A 198 -16.96 -4.94 24.49
N GLY A 199 -17.78 -5.20 23.46
CA GLY A 199 -18.84 -4.32 23.02
C GLY A 199 -18.35 -3.00 22.38
N LEU A 200 -17.05 -2.85 22.14
CA LEU A 200 -16.41 -1.62 21.68
C LEU A 200 -15.74 -1.81 20.32
N THR A 201 -15.81 -0.79 19.48
CA THR A 201 -15.13 -0.77 18.17
C THR A 201 -14.10 0.34 18.07
N ASN A 202 -14.22 1.39 18.89
CA ASN A 202 -13.30 2.53 18.89
C ASN A 202 -11.96 2.15 19.54
N LEU A 203 -10.83 2.45 18.85
CA LEU A 203 -9.48 2.07 19.30
C LEU A 203 -9.10 2.67 20.66
N LYS A 204 -9.54 3.92 20.93
CA LYS A 204 -9.24 4.58 22.22
C LYS A 204 -10.02 3.96 23.38
N GLU A 205 -11.31 3.70 23.16
CA GLU A 205 -12.16 3.08 24.18
C GLU A 205 -11.69 1.64 24.47
N LEU A 206 -11.32 0.90 23.39
CA LEU A 206 -10.71 -0.42 23.53
C LEU A 206 -9.42 -0.39 24.35
N SER A 207 -8.55 0.59 24.11
CA SER A 207 -7.31 0.71 24.89
C SER A 207 -7.58 0.90 26.37
N ILE A 208 -8.53 1.76 26.74
CA ILE A 208 -8.93 1.99 28.14
C ILE A 208 -9.53 0.71 28.76
N PHE A 209 -10.40 0.01 28.03
CA PHE A 209 -11.00 -1.24 28.47
C PHE A 209 -9.95 -2.32 28.74
N LEU A 210 -8.97 -2.47 27.84
CA LEU A 210 -7.90 -3.45 27.96
C LEU A 210 -6.91 -3.12 29.10
N LEU A 211 -6.83 -1.85 29.55
CA LEU A 211 -6.07 -1.46 30.75
C LEU A 211 -6.69 -2.01 32.04
N THR A 212 -8.01 -2.12 32.09
CA THR A 212 -8.77 -2.53 33.32
C THR A 212 -9.04 -4.01 33.38
N THR A 213 -8.96 -4.73 32.26
CA THR A 213 -9.30 -6.15 32.15
C THR A 213 -8.09 -7.06 32.36
N LYS A 214 -8.29 -8.19 33.05
CA LYS A 214 -7.28 -9.25 33.12
C LYS A 214 -7.15 -9.98 31.76
N TYR A 215 -6.02 -10.64 31.55
CA TYR A 215 -5.74 -11.46 30.38
C TYR A 215 -6.85 -12.50 30.13
N ASN A 216 -7.63 -12.29 29.06
CA ASN A 216 -8.63 -13.23 28.62
C ASN A 216 -8.12 -13.96 27.34
N LYS A 217 -8.18 -15.30 27.36
CA LYS A 217 -7.70 -16.13 26.24
C LYS A 217 -8.40 -15.80 24.90
N LEU A 218 -9.69 -15.43 24.92
CA LEU A 218 -10.43 -15.07 23.73
C LEU A 218 -9.97 -13.72 23.16
N ILE A 219 -9.61 -12.76 24.00
CA ILE A 219 -9.05 -11.47 23.59
C ILE A 219 -7.67 -11.68 22.93
N ILE A 220 -6.83 -12.54 23.51
CA ILE A 220 -5.53 -12.89 22.92
C ILE A 220 -5.73 -13.58 21.57
N PHE A 221 -6.68 -14.50 21.46
CA PHE A 221 -6.97 -15.18 20.21
C PHE A 221 -7.46 -14.20 19.13
N SER A 222 -8.37 -13.28 19.47
CA SER A 222 -8.82 -12.22 18.55
C SER A 222 -7.66 -11.31 18.09
N PHE A 223 -6.78 -10.93 19.03
CA PHE A 223 -5.55 -10.20 18.74
C PHE A 223 -4.69 -10.94 17.69
N VAL A 224 -4.41 -12.23 17.91
CA VAL A 224 -3.58 -13.03 17.01
C VAL A 224 -4.18 -13.09 15.61
N LEU A 225 -5.50 -13.23 15.46
CA LEU A 225 -6.17 -13.24 14.15
C LEU A 225 -5.99 -11.91 13.39
N ILE A 226 -6.17 -10.78 14.06
CA ILE A 226 -5.98 -9.46 13.46
C ILE A 226 -4.49 -9.26 13.11
N TYR A 227 -3.59 -9.61 14.03
CA TYR A 227 -2.14 -9.50 13.86
C TYR A 227 -1.65 -10.30 12.62
N VAL A 228 -2.03 -11.57 12.51
CA VAL A 228 -1.68 -12.44 11.38
C VAL A 228 -2.17 -11.85 10.07
N SER A 229 -3.39 -11.30 10.04
CA SER A 229 -3.96 -10.70 8.84
C SER A 229 -3.17 -9.47 8.37
N LEU A 230 -2.68 -8.64 9.30
CA LEU A 230 -1.84 -7.48 9.00
C LEU A 230 -0.46 -7.90 8.49
N LEU A 231 0.17 -8.88 9.12
CA LEU A 231 1.47 -9.42 8.69
C LEU A 231 1.41 -10.03 7.29
N PHE A 232 0.31 -10.73 6.95
CA PHE A 232 0.10 -11.26 5.60
C PHE A 232 0.09 -10.12 4.57
N LYS A 233 -0.65 -9.03 4.82
CA LYS A 233 -0.71 -7.88 3.92
C LYS A 233 0.63 -7.13 3.82
N LEU A 234 1.45 -7.15 4.86
CA LEU A 234 2.83 -6.62 4.88
C LEU A 234 3.87 -7.56 4.25
N THR A 235 3.49 -8.77 3.83
CA THR A 235 4.39 -9.79 3.26
C THR A 235 5.48 -10.29 4.22
N VAL A 236 5.17 -10.36 5.51
CA VAL A 236 6.09 -10.84 6.55
C VAL A 236 6.08 -12.37 6.61
N VAL A 237 7.23 -13.00 6.83
CA VAL A 237 7.36 -14.46 6.99
C VAL A 237 6.77 -14.87 8.35
N PRO A 238 5.97 -15.96 8.42
CA PRO A 238 5.72 -17.00 7.40
C PRO A 238 4.57 -16.69 6.42
N PHE A 239 3.92 -15.56 6.52
CA PHE A 239 2.71 -15.22 5.75
C PHE A 239 3.00 -14.63 4.36
N ASN A 240 4.20 -14.82 3.83
CA ASN A 240 4.71 -14.22 2.58
C ASN A 240 4.55 -15.08 1.33
N VAL A 241 4.04 -16.30 1.43
CA VAL A 241 4.06 -17.31 0.35
C VAL A 241 3.42 -16.82 -0.95
N TRP A 242 2.42 -15.95 -0.86
CA TRP A 242 1.71 -15.41 -2.01
C TRP A 242 2.52 -14.37 -2.80
N ALA A 243 3.35 -13.59 -2.15
CA ALA A 243 3.92 -12.38 -2.71
C ALA A 243 4.94 -12.62 -3.85
N PRO A 244 5.85 -13.60 -3.80
CA PRO A 244 6.77 -13.86 -4.90
C PRO A 244 6.06 -14.21 -6.21
N ASP A 245 5.03 -15.04 -6.15
CA ASP A 245 4.30 -15.48 -7.33
C ASP A 245 3.39 -14.38 -7.88
N VAL A 246 2.65 -13.70 -7.01
CA VAL A 246 1.76 -12.60 -7.40
C VAL A 246 2.55 -11.44 -8.00
N TYR A 247 3.63 -11.02 -7.37
CA TYR A 247 4.41 -9.89 -7.84
C TYR A 247 5.21 -10.22 -9.11
N GLU A 248 5.64 -11.47 -9.31
CA GLU A 248 6.26 -11.87 -10.57
C GLU A 248 5.26 -11.84 -11.73
N GLY A 249 4.04 -12.35 -11.52
CA GLY A 249 3.00 -12.43 -12.56
C GLY A 249 2.41 -11.07 -12.94
N THR A 250 2.43 -10.09 -12.01
CA THR A 250 1.90 -8.76 -12.26
C THR A 250 2.82 -7.91 -13.15
N PRO A 251 2.31 -6.91 -13.90
CA PRO A 251 3.12 -5.92 -14.58
C PRO A 251 4.07 -5.19 -13.63
N SER A 252 5.30 -4.89 -14.07
CA SER A 252 6.35 -4.31 -13.22
C SER A 252 6.01 -2.95 -12.58
N ILE A 253 5.14 -2.17 -13.20
CA ILE A 253 4.61 -0.93 -12.62
C ILE A 253 3.76 -1.20 -11.38
N ILE A 254 2.93 -2.23 -11.43
CA ILE A 254 2.07 -2.62 -10.31
C ILE A 254 2.92 -3.11 -9.14
N THR A 255 3.97 -3.87 -9.43
CA THR A 255 4.90 -4.33 -8.38
C THR A 255 5.63 -3.17 -7.71
N LEU A 256 6.02 -2.12 -8.47
CA LEU A 256 6.58 -0.88 -7.91
C LEU A 256 5.57 -0.22 -6.95
N PHE A 257 4.32 -0.06 -7.41
CA PHE A 257 3.26 0.55 -6.60
C PHE A 257 2.99 -0.24 -5.30
N PHE A 258 2.88 -1.57 -5.38
CA PHE A 258 2.63 -2.43 -4.22
C PHE A 258 3.78 -2.44 -3.21
N ASN A 259 5.01 -2.29 -3.67
CA ASN A 259 6.17 -2.24 -2.79
C ASN A 259 6.37 -0.89 -2.09
N SER A 260 5.74 0.17 -2.57
CA SER A 260 5.94 1.53 -2.04
C SER A 260 4.74 2.05 -1.25
N VAL A 261 3.61 2.29 -1.89
CA VAL A 261 2.48 3.06 -1.33
C VAL A 261 1.71 2.29 -0.24
N PRO A 262 1.24 1.05 -0.45
CA PRO A 262 0.39 0.36 0.53
C PRO A 262 1.11 0.00 1.82
N LYS A 263 2.41 -0.29 1.75
CA LYS A 263 3.19 -0.72 2.90
C LYS A 263 3.24 0.34 4.00
N PHE A 264 3.27 1.63 3.62
CA PHE A 264 3.26 2.72 4.58
C PHE A 264 2.00 2.74 5.43
N SER A 265 0.84 2.67 4.81
CA SER A 265 -0.43 2.71 5.54
C SER A 265 -0.61 1.50 6.45
N LEU A 266 -0.22 0.31 5.98
CA LEU A 266 -0.28 -0.91 6.76
C LEU A 266 0.67 -0.88 7.97
N LEU A 267 1.85 -0.26 7.83
CA LEU A 267 2.78 -0.05 8.95
C LEU A 267 2.18 0.91 9.99
N VAL A 268 1.62 2.05 9.56
CA VAL A 268 0.99 3.00 10.49
C VAL A 268 -0.13 2.35 11.29
N ILE A 269 -0.91 1.50 10.65
CA ILE A 269 -1.99 0.79 11.31
C ILE A 269 -1.48 -0.26 12.27
N LEU A 270 -0.47 -1.03 11.87
CA LEU A 270 0.13 -2.00 12.76
C LEU A 270 0.65 -1.32 14.03
N ILE A 271 1.29 -0.15 13.90
CA ILE A 271 1.73 0.66 15.04
C ILE A 271 0.54 1.09 15.88
N LYS A 272 -0.53 1.67 15.28
CA LYS A 272 -1.74 2.05 16.03
C LYS A 272 -2.34 0.87 16.79
N PHE A 273 -2.39 -0.30 16.16
CA PHE A 273 -2.97 -1.50 16.75
C PHE A 273 -2.13 -2.04 17.91
N LEU A 274 -0.81 -2.10 17.78
CA LEU A 274 0.08 -2.62 18.81
C LEU A 274 0.30 -1.62 19.95
N ASP A 275 0.66 -0.38 19.63
CA ASP A 275 1.08 0.60 20.64
C ASP A 275 -0.09 1.37 21.28
N ILE A 276 -1.25 1.47 20.62
CA ILE A 276 -2.41 2.15 21.20
C ILE A 276 -3.36 1.13 21.82
N VAL A 277 -3.80 0.11 21.08
CA VAL A 277 -4.84 -0.80 21.52
C VAL A 277 -4.29 -1.89 22.45
N PHE A 278 -3.20 -2.54 22.03
CA PHE A 278 -2.64 -3.71 22.73
C PHE A 278 -1.36 -3.41 23.49
N TYR A 279 -1.18 -2.18 23.96
CA TYR A 279 0.00 -1.80 24.74
C TYR A 279 0.18 -2.68 26.01
N ASN A 280 -0.91 -3.02 26.69
CA ASN A 280 -0.86 -3.90 27.88
C ASN A 280 -0.40 -5.33 27.59
N PHE A 281 -0.48 -5.77 26.33
CA PHE A 281 -0.06 -7.10 25.91
C PHE A 281 1.34 -7.08 25.29
N ILE A 282 2.17 -6.08 25.67
CA ILE A 282 3.50 -5.85 25.08
C ILE A 282 4.38 -7.10 25.20
N GLU A 283 4.36 -7.80 26.33
CA GLU A 283 5.13 -9.03 26.54
C GLU A 283 4.78 -10.14 25.54
N ILE A 284 3.51 -10.23 25.13
CA ILE A 284 3.03 -11.24 24.18
C ILE A 284 3.39 -10.85 22.76
N TRP A 285 3.03 -9.62 22.34
CA TRP A 285 3.22 -9.25 20.96
C TRP A 285 4.68 -8.99 20.59
N GLN A 286 5.53 -8.53 21.53
CA GLN A 286 6.97 -8.40 21.28
C GLN A 286 7.61 -9.74 20.93
N ILE A 287 7.30 -10.81 21.67
CA ILE A 287 7.85 -12.14 21.39
C ILE A 287 7.42 -12.61 20.01
N LEU A 288 6.11 -12.47 19.67
CA LEU A 288 5.60 -12.84 18.35
C LEU A 288 6.27 -12.02 17.22
N MET A 289 6.45 -10.72 17.43
CA MET A 289 7.13 -9.85 16.47
C MET A 289 8.59 -10.26 16.25
N ILE A 290 9.34 -10.51 17.32
CA ILE A 290 10.76 -10.93 17.25
C ILE A 290 10.88 -12.22 16.43
N ILE A 291 10.02 -13.20 16.69
CA ILE A 291 10.01 -14.47 15.94
C ILE A 291 9.78 -14.19 14.43
N ASN A 292 8.76 -13.40 14.10
CA ASN A 292 8.43 -13.08 12.70
C ASN A 292 9.54 -12.27 12.01
N ILE A 293 10.22 -11.38 12.74
CA ILE A 293 11.36 -10.61 12.23
C ILE A 293 12.54 -11.52 11.92
N ILE A 294 12.94 -12.38 12.85
CA ILE A 294 14.04 -13.33 12.64
C ILE A 294 13.73 -14.23 11.44
N LEU A 295 12.51 -14.77 11.36
CA LEU A 295 12.08 -15.57 10.22
C LEU A 295 12.11 -14.78 8.92
N SER A 296 11.66 -13.52 8.91
CA SER A 296 11.67 -12.70 7.70
C SER A 296 13.09 -12.38 7.24
N LEU A 297 13.99 -12.05 8.14
CA LEU A 297 15.39 -11.79 7.81
C LEU A 297 16.08 -13.04 7.27
N VAL A 298 15.95 -14.19 7.95
CA VAL A 298 16.62 -15.44 7.57
C VAL A 298 16.03 -16.03 6.29
N VAL A 299 14.71 -16.25 6.25
CA VAL A 299 14.06 -16.92 5.11
C VAL A 299 14.09 -16.08 3.84
N ALA A 300 13.86 -14.75 3.96
CA ALA A 300 13.87 -13.90 2.79
C ALA A 300 15.27 -13.73 2.20
N THR A 301 16.32 -13.61 3.01
CA THR A 301 17.70 -13.55 2.52
C THR A 301 18.12 -14.85 1.83
N PHE A 302 17.89 -16.01 2.45
CA PHE A 302 18.23 -17.29 1.82
C PHE A 302 17.46 -17.53 0.52
N ASN A 303 16.19 -17.14 0.45
CA ASN A 303 15.42 -17.24 -0.77
C ASN A 303 15.88 -16.23 -1.83
N ALA A 304 16.34 -15.02 -1.45
CA ALA A 304 16.89 -14.05 -2.38
C ALA A 304 18.14 -14.60 -3.09
N PHE A 305 19.07 -15.23 -2.35
CA PHE A 305 20.29 -15.82 -2.93
C PHE A 305 20.01 -16.94 -3.95
N LYS A 306 18.89 -17.64 -3.81
CA LYS A 306 18.51 -18.72 -4.74
C LYS A 306 17.82 -18.23 -6.03
N GLN A 307 17.51 -16.92 -6.13
CA GLN A 307 16.79 -16.40 -7.28
C GLN A 307 17.73 -16.07 -8.44
N TYR A 308 17.27 -16.40 -9.65
CA TYR A 308 17.92 -16.01 -10.90
C TYR A 308 17.20 -14.82 -11.56
N LYS A 309 15.88 -14.66 -11.31
CA LYS A 309 15.07 -13.58 -11.89
C LYS A 309 15.13 -12.33 -11.03
N ILE A 310 15.40 -11.18 -11.65
CA ILE A 310 15.53 -9.87 -10.97
C ILE A 310 14.25 -9.53 -10.19
N LYS A 311 13.06 -9.73 -10.77
CA LYS A 311 11.81 -9.43 -10.08
C LYS A 311 11.70 -10.18 -8.76
N ARG A 312 11.92 -11.51 -8.74
CA ARG A 312 11.84 -12.30 -7.52
C ARG A 312 12.90 -11.89 -6.51
N PHE A 313 14.12 -11.61 -6.97
CA PHE A 313 15.19 -11.10 -6.12
C PHE A 313 14.79 -9.81 -5.40
N LEU A 314 14.26 -8.81 -6.15
CA LEU A 314 13.80 -7.54 -5.58
C LEU A 314 12.60 -7.69 -4.63
N ILE A 315 11.76 -8.71 -4.83
CA ILE A 315 10.63 -8.99 -3.93
C ILE A 315 11.15 -9.54 -2.60
N PHE A 316 12.06 -10.52 -2.63
CA PHE A 316 12.64 -11.05 -1.40
C PHE A 316 13.48 -10.00 -0.66
N SER A 317 14.22 -9.14 -1.36
CA SER A 317 14.91 -8.01 -0.73
C SER A 317 13.92 -7.04 -0.05
N SER A 318 12.76 -6.79 -0.66
CA SER A 318 11.73 -5.95 -0.03
C SER A 318 11.14 -6.58 1.25
N MET A 319 11.11 -7.90 1.36
CA MET A 319 10.68 -8.61 2.57
C MET A 319 11.72 -8.49 3.71
N THR A 320 13.01 -8.55 3.38
CA THR A 320 14.07 -8.31 4.38
C THR A 320 14.01 -6.90 4.94
N HIS A 321 13.80 -5.89 4.07
CA HIS A 321 13.64 -4.51 4.52
C HIS A 321 12.44 -4.30 5.44
N ILE A 322 11.30 -4.98 5.17
CA ILE A 322 10.18 -4.96 6.09
C ILE A 322 10.56 -5.57 7.43
N GLY A 323 11.33 -6.66 7.44
CA GLY A 323 11.88 -7.23 8.67
C GLY A 323 12.68 -6.20 9.50
N TYR A 324 13.56 -5.42 8.85
CA TYR A 324 14.30 -4.35 9.52
C TYR A 324 13.40 -3.22 10.03
N ILE A 325 12.38 -2.82 9.27
CA ILE A 325 11.40 -1.80 9.70
C ILE A 325 10.65 -2.27 10.95
N LEU A 326 10.25 -3.52 10.99
CA LEU A 326 9.51 -4.09 12.13
C LEU A 326 10.34 -4.14 13.42
N LEU A 327 11.68 -4.16 13.35
CA LEU A 327 12.53 -4.05 14.55
C LEU A 327 12.25 -2.76 15.34
N GLY A 328 11.97 -1.66 14.66
CA GLY A 328 11.61 -0.41 15.35
C GLY A 328 10.32 -0.51 16.15
N ILE A 329 9.34 -1.35 15.75
CA ILE A 329 8.11 -1.55 16.51
C ILE A 329 8.39 -2.33 17.81
N THR A 330 9.33 -3.29 17.80
CA THR A 330 9.61 -4.13 18.98
C THR A 330 10.16 -3.35 20.15
N THR A 331 10.69 -2.14 19.94
CA THR A 331 11.19 -1.31 21.05
C THR A 331 10.06 -0.73 21.91
N GLY A 332 8.84 -0.56 21.38
CA GLY A 332 7.72 0.05 22.08
C GLY A 332 7.98 1.50 22.52
N THR A 333 8.96 2.20 21.90
CA THR A 333 9.36 3.55 22.26
C THR A 333 9.07 4.54 21.13
N ILE A 334 8.95 5.82 21.46
CA ILE A 334 8.75 6.89 20.47
C ILE A 334 9.93 6.96 19.50
N GLU A 335 11.16 6.78 20.00
CA GLU A 335 12.38 6.77 19.17
C GLU A 335 12.37 5.63 18.15
N GLY A 336 11.87 4.44 18.56
CA GLY A 336 11.66 3.31 17.66
C GLY A 336 10.69 3.64 16.54
N ILE A 337 9.56 4.29 16.85
CA ILE A 337 8.59 4.72 15.84
C ILE A 337 9.20 5.75 14.88
N GLN A 338 9.98 6.71 15.38
CA GLN A 338 10.67 7.69 14.54
C GLN A 338 11.67 6.99 13.58
N SER A 339 12.42 6.01 14.08
CA SER A 339 13.37 5.25 13.26
C SER A 339 12.68 4.48 12.12
N ILE A 340 11.47 3.95 12.34
CA ILE A 340 10.66 3.29 11.31
C ILE A 340 10.36 4.24 10.14
N PHE A 341 9.91 5.47 10.46
CA PHE A 341 9.58 6.44 9.41
C PHE A 341 10.80 6.87 8.61
N VAL A 342 11.92 7.12 9.26
CA VAL A 342 13.19 7.47 8.58
C VAL A 342 13.64 6.34 7.66
N TYR A 343 13.68 5.11 8.17
CA TYR A 343 14.05 3.95 7.37
C TYR A 343 13.09 3.74 6.19
N PHE A 344 11.78 3.88 6.41
CA PHE A 344 10.78 3.71 5.35
C PHE A 344 10.98 4.72 4.20
N ILE A 345 11.28 5.98 4.50
CA ILE A 345 11.53 7.01 3.46
C ILE A 345 12.74 6.62 2.61
N ILE A 346 13.85 6.21 3.25
CA ILE A 346 15.06 5.78 2.53
C ILE A 346 14.77 4.56 1.66
N TYR A 347 14.04 3.58 2.20
CA TYR A 347 13.61 2.39 1.49
C TYR A 347 12.76 2.72 0.25
N VAL A 348 11.80 3.62 0.36
CA VAL A 348 10.94 4.01 -0.77
C VAL A 348 11.75 4.69 -1.87
N ILE A 349 12.67 5.60 -1.53
CA ILE A 349 13.52 6.28 -2.51
C ILE A 349 14.37 5.27 -3.27
N SER A 350 14.98 4.32 -2.58
CA SER A 350 15.82 3.28 -3.20
C SER A 350 15.00 2.35 -4.09
N ILE A 351 13.83 1.90 -3.65
CA ILE A 351 12.92 1.06 -4.46
C ILE A 351 12.44 1.80 -5.70
N LEU A 352 12.02 3.06 -5.58
CA LEU A 352 11.57 3.85 -6.72
C LEU A 352 12.67 3.94 -7.79
N ASN A 353 13.92 4.16 -7.40
CA ASN A 353 15.03 4.23 -8.36
C ASN A 353 15.28 2.87 -9.02
N ILE A 354 15.39 1.78 -8.26
CA ILE A 354 15.65 0.45 -8.81
C ILE A 354 14.55 0.00 -9.77
N TRP A 355 13.29 0.13 -9.36
CA TRP A 355 12.17 -0.28 -10.21
C TRP A 355 11.98 0.63 -11.42
N SER A 356 12.27 1.95 -11.32
CA SER A 356 12.20 2.85 -12.47
C SER A 356 13.21 2.47 -13.55
N ILE A 357 14.44 2.13 -13.15
CA ILE A 357 15.49 1.64 -14.05
C ILE A 357 15.06 0.30 -14.67
N TYR A 358 14.57 -0.64 -13.86
CA TYR A 358 14.07 -1.93 -14.34
C TYR A 358 12.94 -1.76 -15.37
N ILE A 359 11.99 -0.86 -15.11
CA ILE A 359 10.86 -0.54 -15.99
C ILE A 359 11.37 0.12 -17.29
N TYR A 360 12.36 1.00 -17.22
CA TYR A 360 12.94 1.67 -18.40
C TYR A 360 13.51 0.66 -19.40
N PHE A 361 14.24 -0.33 -18.91
CA PHE A 361 14.78 -1.38 -19.80
C PHE A 361 13.74 -2.37 -20.27
N ASN A 362 12.56 -2.43 -19.66
CA ASN A 362 11.42 -3.28 -20.03
C ASN A 362 11.92 -4.69 -20.45
N ASN A 363 11.38 -5.65 -20.71
CA ASN A 363 11.72 -7.03 -21.07
C ASN A 363 13.18 -7.38 -21.52
N LYS A 364 14.09 -6.40 -21.64
CA LYS A 364 15.51 -6.63 -22.02
C LYS A 364 16.33 -7.22 -20.87
N ILE A 365 15.91 -7.00 -19.64
CA ILE A 365 16.61 -7.44 -18.43
C ILE A 365 15.66 -8.32 -17.64
N LYS A 366 15.89 -9.63 -17.65
CA LYS A 366 15.07 -10.60 -16.91
C LYS A 366 15.84 -11.30 -15.80
N TYR A 367 17.10 -11.62 -16.05
CA TYR A 367 17.95 -12.38 -15.16
C TYR A 367 18.99 -11.48 -14.50
N LEU A 368 19.53 -11.91 -13.37
CA LEU A 368 20.60 -11.19 -12.67
C LEU A 368 21.88 -11.05 -13.52
N SER A 369 22.16 -12.01 -14.39
CA SER A 369 23.26 -11.94 -15.37
C SER A 369 23.15 -10.74 -16.32
N ASP A 370 21.92 -10.30 -16.60
CA ASP A 370 21.67 -9.23 -17.56
C ASP A 370 21.96 -7.82 -16.97
N LEU A 371 22.19 -7.71 -15.66
CA LEU A 371 22.46 -6.43 -14.99
C LEU A 371 23.70 -5.71 -15.55
N SER A 372 24.69 -6.47 -16.02
CA SER A 372 25.88 -5.89 -16.67
C SER A 372 25.52 -5.06 -17.93
N TYR A 373 24.39 -5.35 -18.57
CA TYR A 373 23.90 -4.63 -19.73
C TYR A 373 23.52 -3.19 -19.41
N ILE A 374 23.02 -2.91 -18.20
CA ILE A 374 22.60 -1.56 -17.76
C ILE A 374 23.78 -0.59 -17.87
N TYR A 375 24.92 -0.96 -17.33
CA TYR A 375 26.11 -0.11 -17.35
C TYR A 375 26.68 0.07 -18.75
N LYS A 376 26.65 -0.97 -19.59
CA LYS A 376 27.11 -0.91 -20.98
C LYS A 376 26.23 0.01 -21.84
N TYR A 377 24.91 0.03 -21.59
CA TYR A 377 23.96 0.86 -22.32
C TYR A 377 24.03 2.33 -21.92
N ASN A 378 24.03 2.61 -20.60
CA ASN A 378 24.11 3.97 -20.07
C ASN A 378 24.83 3.97 -18.72
N LYS A 379 26.02 4.61 -18.68
CA LYS A 379 26.86 4.65 -17.48
C LYS A 379 26.19 5.35 -16.30
N THR A 380 25.41 6.43 -16.53
CA THR A 380 24.75 7.17 -15.46
C THR A 380 23.66 6.34 -14.79
N LEU A 381 22.82 5.62 -15.58
CA LEU A 381 21.81 4.70 -15.05
C LEU A 381 22.45 3.50 -14.34
N GLY A 382 23.57 2.99 -14.88
CA GLY A 382 24.32 1.92 -14.23
C GLY A 382 24.89 2.33 -12.87
N MET A 383 25.46 3.54 -12.78
CA MET A 383 26.01 4.07 -11.53
C MET A 383 24.89 4.31 -10.49
N SER A 384 23.77 4.92 -10.90
CA SER A 384 22.64 5.12 -9.96
C SER A 384 22.08 3.80 -9.46
N PHE A 385 22.00 2.76 -10.32
CA PHE A 385 21.57 1.42 -9.93
C PHE A 385 22.54 0.80 -8.90
N ILE A 386 23.85 0.90 -9.15
CA ILE A 386 24.88 0.37 -8.23
C ILE A 386 24.79 1.07 -6.87
N ILE A 387 24.73 2.40 -6.85
CA ILE A 387 24.64 3.18 -5.60
C ILE A 387 23.41 2.76 -4.80
N THR A 388 22.25 2.63 -5.45
CA THR A 388 21.02 2.22 -4.74
C THR A 388 21.04 0.77 -4.29
N MET A 389 21.66 -0.14 -5.02
CA MET A 389 21.82 -1.53 -4.56
C MET A 389 22.74 -1.59 -3.32
N PHE A 390 23.83 -0.81 -3.28
CA PHE A 390 24.67 -0.71 -2.09
C PHE A 390 23.97 -0.01 -0.91
N SER A 391 23.10 0.96 -1.16
CA SER A 391 22.34 1.60 -0.07
C SER A 391 21.27 0.70 0.52
N MET A 392 20.87 -0.38 -0.17
CA MET A 392 19.94 -1.39 0.31
C MET A 392 20.63 -2.58 1.00
N ALA A 393 21.93 -2.78 0.77
CA ALA A 393 22.72 -3.83 1.40
C ALA A 393 23.20 -3.41 2.80
#